data_690a95255711e1fe1f60c72df7e09efb
#
_entry.id   690a95255711e1fe1f60c72df7e09efb
#
_cell.length_a   1.000
_cell.length_b   1.000
_cell.length_c   1.000
_cell.angle_alpha   90.00
_cell.angle_beta   90.00
_cell.angle_gamma   90.00
#
_symmetry.space_group_name_H-M   'P 1'
#
loop_
_entity.id
_entity.type
_entity.pdbx_description
1 polymer ?
#
loop_
_entity_poly.entity_id
_entity_poly.type
_entity_poly.pdbx_seq_one_letter_code
_entity_poly.pdbx_strand_id
1 'polypeptide(L)'
;MLALLVNISRRDALATILAAALGCSSAAAQAPDPLPSWNDGAVKKSITDFVPRVTTPGGTDFVPLDQRIATFDNDGTLWAEQPMYVQIVFAIDRVKALAAKNPDWKTKQPFKAALEDDRKALAALGEPGFLQIMAATHTGMTTEEFAKIVTDWIATARDPRFNRPYTDLVYQPMLELLAYMRANGFKTFIVSGGGIEFMRPWAEKVYGIPPEQVVGSSAMTKYQMRPDGIPVLLRERKIEFVDDKAGKPEGINRFIGRRPVFAFGNSDGDKEMLEWTAAGSGARFMGLVHHTDAVREWAYDRNSPVGRLDKAWDEAVRRGWTVVDMKRDWKKVFPFDP
;
A
#
# COMPACT_ATOMS: atom_id res chain seq x y z
N MET A 1 13.53 75.11 -53.58
CA MET A 1 13.54 74.84 -55.01
C MET A 1 13.00 73.47 -55.26
N LEU A 2 11.91 73.47 -55.81
CA LEU A 2 11.09 72.76 -56.75
C LEU A 2 10.56 71.42 -56.30
N ALA A 3 9.25 71.47 -56.23
CA ALA A 3 8.33 70.31 -56.17
C ALA A 3 8.37 69.48 -57.46
N LEU A 4 8.04 68.23 -57.34
CA LEU A 4 7.26 67.58 -58.38
C LEU A 4 6.32 66.52 -57.74
N LEU A 5 5.03 66.86 -57.82
CA LEU A 5 3.88 66.01 -57.64
C LEU A 5 3.80 65.08 -58.82
N VAL A 6 3.62 63.75 -58.59
CA VAL A 6 3.01 62.89 -59.58
C VAL A 6 1.84 62.15 -58.92
N ASN A 7 0.70 62.50 -59.38
CA ASN A 7 -0.61 61.96 -59.15
C ASN A 7 -0.77 60.70 -60.03
N ILE A 8 -1.03 59.51 -59.46
CA ILE A 8 -1.51 58.34 -60.24
C ILE A 8 -2.74 57.78 -59.54
N SER A 9 -3.72 57.74 -60.38
CA SER A 9 -5.16 57.44 -60.32
C SER A 9 -5.46 56.08 -59.68
N ARG A 10 -6.58 56.06 -58.94
CA ARG A 10 -7.31 54.86 -58.57
C ARG A 10 -7.83 54.16 -59.83
N ARG A 11 -7.58 52.90 -60.00
CA ARG A 11 -8.50 51.89 -60.58
C ARG A 11 -7.88 50.48 -60.51
N ASP A 12 -8.64 49.57 -59.90
CA ASP A 12 -8.74 48.10 -60.15
C ASP A 12 -7.54 47.20 -60.02
N ALA A 13 -7.50 46.51 -58.88
CA ALA A 13 -7.15 45.12 -58.82
C ALA A 13 -7.75 44.45 -57.56
N LEU A 14 -8.93 43.83 -57.78
CA LEU A 14 -9.47 42.80 -56.87
C LEU A 14 -8.51 41.60 -56.93
N ALA A 15 -7.63 41.50 -55.91
CA ALA A 15 -6.87 40.28 -55.66
C ALA A 15 -7.66 39.43 -54.67
N THR A 16 -8.25 38.37 -55.16
CA THR A 16 -8.93 37.32 -54.39
C THR A 16 -7.90 36.64 -53.49
N ILE A 17 -7.86 36.98 -52.19
CA ILE A 17 -7.08 36.25 -51.19
C ILE A 17 -7.91 35.02 -50.80
N LEU A 18 -7.57 33.88 -51.40
CA LEU A 18 -8.03 32.56 -50.99
C LEU A 18 -7.32 32.21 -49.66
N ALA A 19 -7.98 32.49 -48.54
CA ALA A 19 -7.50 32.06 -47.24
C ALA A 19 -7.68 30.54 -47.13
N ALA A 20 -6.61 29.81 -47.41
CA ALA A 20 -6.51 28.41 -47.06
C ALA A 20 -6.48 28.32 -45.54
N ALA A 21 -7.61 28.06 -44.91
CA ALA A 21 -7.72 27.68 -43.50
C ALA A 21 -7.08 26.28 -43.37
N LEU A 22 -5.80 26.26 -43.10
CA LEU A 22 -5.12 25.06 -42.58
C LEU A 22 -5.74 24.78 -41.19
N GLY A 23 -6.72 23.88 -41.19
CA GLY A 23 -7.25 23.30 -39.97
C GLY A 23 -6.15 22.49 -39.30
N CYS A 24 -5.36 23.10 -38.42
CA CYS A 24 -4.58 22.37 -37.45
C CYS A 24 -5.57 21.69 -36.50
N SER A 25 -6.00 20.47 -36.87
CA SER A 25 -6.52 19.52 -35.88
C SER A 25 -5.36 19.23 -34.91
N SER A 26 -5.31 20.01 -33.84
CA SER A 26 -4.50 19.60 -32.68
C SER A 26 -5.10 18.28 -32.19
N ALA A 27 -4.52 17.16 -32.60
CA ALA A 27 -4.73 15.90 -31.92
C ALA A 27 -4.35 16.18 -30.46
N ALA A 28 -5.36 16.34 -29.59
CA ALA A 28 -5.13 16.42 -28.15
C ALA A 28 -4.36 15.15 -27.81
N ALA A 29 -3.08 15.31 -27.43
CA ALA A 29 -2.27 14.20 -26.98
C ALA A 29 -3.04 13.54 -25.82
N GLN A 30 -3.47 12.32 -26.03
CA GLN A 30 -4.21 11.56 -25.02
C GLN A 30 -3.31 11.50 -23.80
N ALA A 31 -3.83 11.92 -22.64
CA ALA A 31 -3.07 11.85 -21.40
C ALA A 31 -2.54 10.42 -21.20
N PRO A 32 -1.29 10.24 -20.76
CA PRO A 32 -0.73 8.92 -20.58
C PRO A 32 -1.60 8.10 -19.61
N ASP A 33 -1.75 6.82 -19.91
CA ASP A 33 -2.50 5.89 -19.07
C ASP A 33 -1.92 5.90 -17.64
N PRO A 34 -2.71 6.26 -16.61
CA PRO A 34 -2.21 6.33 -15.24
C PRO A 34 -1.96 4.95 -14.61
N LEU A 35 -2.49 3.88 -15.20
CA LEU A 35 -2.46 2.52 -14.69
C LEU A 35 -1.98 1.52 -15.77
N PRO A 36 -0.77 1.70 -16.34
CA PRO A 36 -0.31 0.93 -17.50
C PRO A 36 -0.09 -0.56 -17.22
N SER A 37 0.12 -0.96 -15.96
CA SER A 37 0.24 -2.37 -15.55
C SER A 37 -1.10 -3.04 -15.23
N TRP A 38 -2.21 -2.33 -15.38
CA TRP A 38 -3.56 -2.89 -15.34
C TRP A 38 -4.05 -3.22 -16.75
N ASN A 39 -4.67 -4.38 -16.90
CA ASN A 39 -5.36 -4.72 -18.14
C ASN A 39 -6.61 -3.84 -18.30
N ASP A 40 -6.92 -3.47 -19.53
CA ASP A 40 -8.16 -2.76 -19.84
C ASP A 40 -9.35 -3.67 -19.53
N GLY A 41 -10.27 -3.16 -18.74
CA GLY A 41 -11.43 -3.92 -18.28
C GLY A 41 -12.26 -3.17 -17.24
N ALA A 42 -13.27 -3.83 -16.71
CA ALA A 42 -14.21 -3.24 -15.76
C ALA A 42 -13.53 -2.73 -14.49
N VAL A 43 -12.51 -3.46 -13.99
CA VAL A 43 -11.80 -3.11 -12.76
C VAL A 43 -10.98 -1.82 -12.94
N LYS A 44 -10.12 -1.75 -13.96
CA LYS A 44 -9.36 -0.53 -14.28
C LYS A 44 -10.30 0.65 -14.51
N LYS A 45 -11.38 0.41 -15.29
CA LYS A 45 -12.39 1.44 -15.58
C LYS A 45 -13.07 1.94 -14.30
N SER A 46 -13.41 1.05 -13.36
CA SER A 46 -14.06 1.47 -12.11
C SER A 46 -13.20 2.44 -11.31
N ILE A 47 -11.86 2.23 -11.29
CA ILE A 47 -10.91 3.11 -10.62
C ILE A 47 -10.78 4.45 -11.37
N THR A 48 -10.56 4.39 -12.71
CA THR A 48 -10.35 5.58 -13.53
C THR A 48 -11.60 6.43 -13.73
N ASP A 49 -12.79 5.87 -13.55
CA ASP A 49 -14.06 6.62 -13.51
C ASP A 49 -14.29 7.23 -12.10
N PHE A 50 -13.94 6.50 -11.04
CA PHE A 50 -14.17 6.94 -9.66
C PHE A 50 -13.36 8.20 -9.33
N VAL A 51 -12.06 8.20 -9.63
CA VAL A 51 -11.18 9.30 -9.22
C VAL A 51 -11.62 10.65 -9.81
N PRO A 52 -11.83 10.83 -11.13
CA PRO A 52 -12.35 12.08 -11.67
C PRO A 52 -13.72 12.46 -11.10
N ARG A 53 -14.61 11.50 -10.90
CA ARG A 53 -15.95 11.74 -10.33
C ARG A 53 -15.90 12.43 -8.98
N VAL A 54 -14.95 12.02 -8.11
CA VAL A 54 -14.82 12.58 -6.75
C VAL A 54 -13.85 13.77 -6.68
N THR A 55 -13.11 14.05 -7.74
CA THR A 55 -12.11 15.14 -7.73
C THR A 55 -12.49 16.35 -8.56
N THR A 56 -13.50 16.24 -9.44
CA THR A 56 -13.96 17.35 -10.30
C THR A 56 -14.77 18.36 -9.50
N PRO A 57 -14.30 19.62 -9.39
CA PRO A 57 -15.02 20.67 -8.67
C PRO A 57 -16.43 20.89 -9.24
N GLY A 58 -17.41 21.05 -8.36
CA GLY A 58 -18.82 21.27 -8.74
C GLY A 58 -19.58 20.00 -9.10
N GLY A 59 -18.92 18.83 -9.14
CA GLY A 59 -19.59 17.55 -9.33
C GLY A 59 -20.40 17.14 -8.09
N THR A 60 -21.45 16.34 -8.28
CA THR A 60 -22.34 15.86 -7.20
C THR A 60 -21.59 15.01 -6.16
N ASP A 61 -20.54 14.30 -6.59
CA ASP A 61 -19.72 13.42 -5.76
C ASP A 61 -18.39 14.05 -5.33
N PHE A 62 -18.22 15.37 -5.58
CA PHE A 62 -16.97 16.06 -5.27
C PHE A 62 -16.59 15.93 -3.80
N VAL A 63 -15.34 15.50 -3.57
CA VAL A 63 -14.72 15.41 -2.26
C VAL A 63 -13.65 16.50 -2.13
N PRO A 64 -13.73 17.40 -1.13
CA PRO A 64 -12.71 18.42 -0.88
C PRO A 64 -11.33 17.79 -0.65
N LEU A 65 -10.27 18.50 -1.04
CA LEU A 65 -8.90 18.01 -1.02
C LEU A 65 -8.46 17.49 0.34
N ASP A 66 -8.83 18.16 1.43
CA ASP A 66 -8.50 17.77 2.79
C ASP A 66 -9.23 16.51 3.29
N GLN A 67 -10.27 16.08 2.58
CA GLN A 67 -11.07 14.89 2.88
C GLN A 67 -10.74 13.68 2.00
N ARG A 68 -9.83 13.83 1.02
CA ARG A 68 -9.42 12.74 0.12
C ARG A 68 -8.45 11.81 0.82
N ILE A 69 -8.98 10.86 1.59
CA ILE A 69 -8.23 9.81 2.29
C ILE A 69 -8.39 8.49 1.55
N ALA A 70 -7.25 7.86 1.24
CA ALA A 70 -7.19 6.51 0.69
C ALA A 70 -6.37 5.61 1.62
N THR A 71 -6.92 4.47 2.02
CA THR A 71 -6.29 3.50 2.91
C THR A 71 -6.02 2.20 2.17
N PHE A 72 -4.87 1.60 2.43
CA PHE A 72 -4.42 0.36 1.83
C PHE A 72 -3.91 -0.56 2.92
N ASP A 73 -4.31 -1.83 2.89
CA ASP A 73 -3.55 -2.85 3.59
C ASP A 73 -2.17 -3.00 2.96
N ASN A 74 -1.24 -3.65 3.67
CA ASN A 74 0.13 -3.85 3.20
C ASN A 74 0.35 -5.25 2.63
N ASP A 75 0.32 -6.27 3.51
CA ASP A 75 0.61 -7.66 3.17
C ASP A 75 -0.50 -8.22 2.27
N GLY A 76 -0.14 -8.72 1.08
CA GLY A 76 -1.08 -9.20 0.07
C GLY A 76 -1.84 -8.11 -0.69
N THR A 77 -1.70 -6.82 -0.30
CA THR A 77 -2.34 -5.69 -1.00
C THR A 77 -1.32 -4.83 -1.73
N LEU A 78 -0.23 -4.44 -1.08
CA LEU A 78 0.83 -3.61 -1.68
C LEU A 78 2.08 -4.43 -2.03
N TRP A 79 2.35 -5.52 -1.33
CA TRP A 79 3.42 -6.46 -1.60
C TRP A 79 3.02 -7.91 -1.29
N ALA A 80 3.84 -8.86 -1.73
CA ALA A 80 3.61 -10.29 -1.51
C ALA A 80 3.66 -10.66 -0.03
N GLU A 81 2.75 -11.54 0.40
CA GLU A 81 2.65 -12.06 1.78
C GLU A 81 2.92 -13.56 1.89
N GLN A 82 2.91 -14.26 0.78
CA GLN A 82 3.15 -15.71 0.73
C GLN A 82 4.64 -16.05 0.60
N PRO A 83 5.07 -17.18 1.12
CA PRO A 83 4.31 -18.20 1.87
C PRO A 83 4.18 -17.86 3.37
N MET A 84 4.67 -16.70 3.80
CA MET A 84 4.69 -16.23 5.18
C MET A 84 4.86 -14.71 5.20
N TYR A 85 4.15 -14.03 6.09
CA TYR A 85 4.30 -12.59 6.27
C TYR A 85 5.77 -12.20 6.49
N VAL A 86 6.23 -11.17 5.77
CA VAL A 86 7.64 -10.74 5.79
C VAL A 86 8.11 -10.39 7.20
N GLN A 87 7.24 -9.80 8.03
CA GLN A 87 7.58 -9.52 9.43
C GLN A 87 7.78 -10.79 10.27
N ILE A 88 7.13 -11.91 9.95
CA ILE A 88 7.38 -13.19 10.62
C ILE A 88 8.76 -13.73 10.22
N VAL A 89 9.13 -13.61 8.93
CA VAL A 89 10.50 -13.98 8.48
C VAL A 89 11.53 -13.15 9.22
N PHE A 90 11.34 -11.84 9.32
CA PHE A 90 12.19 -10.96 10.12
C PHE A 90 12.31 -11.42 11.57
N ALA A 91 11.20 -11.76 12.22
CA ALA A 91 11.19 -12.21 13.61
C ALA A 91 11.96 -13.53 13.80
N ILE A 92 11.82 -14.48 12.87
CA ILE A 92 12.58 -15.75 12.86
C ILE A 92 14.09 -15.48 12.71
N ASP A 93 14.48 -14.62 11.77
CA ASP A 93 15.88 -14.27 11.58
C ASP A 93 16.46 -13.54 12.80
N ARG A 94 15.66 -12.74 13.49
CA ARG A 94 16.04 -12.13 14.77
C ARG A 94 16.24 -13.17 15.86
N VAL A 95 15.41 -14.22 15.94
CA VAL A 95 15.61 -15.35 16.88
C VAL A 95 16.96 -16.01 16.59
N LYS A 96 17.27 -16.31 15.32
CA LYS A 96 18.55 -16.89 14.91
C LYS A 96 19.74 -15.99 15.33
N ALA A 97 19.64 -14.69 15.06
CA ALA A 97 20.68 -13.72 15.41
C ALA A 97 20.91 -13.58 16.94
N LEU A 98 19.87 -13.80 17.74
CA LEU A 98 19.93 -13.68 19.20
C LEU A 98 20.22 -15.01 19.91
N ALA A 99 20.23 -16.15 19.20
CA ALA A 99 20.36 -17.49 19.77
C ALA A 99 21.63 -17.71 20.62
N ALA A 100 22.75 -17.11 20.20
CA ALA A 100 24.02 -17.22 20.95
C ALA A 100 23.93 -16.61 22.36
N LYS A 101 23.08 -15.56 22.52
CA LYS A 101 22.83 -14.89 23.81
C LYS A 101 21.72 -15.57 24.64
N ASN A 102 20.98 -16.51 24.05
CA ASN A 102 19.82 -17.19 24.64
C ASN A 102 19.93 -18.71 24.40
N PRO A 103 20.89 -19.41 25.01
CA PRO A 103 21.19 -20.83 24.72
C PRO A 103 20.01 -21.77 25.01
N ASP A 104 19.13 -21.43 25.93
CA ASP A 104 17.90 -22.14 26.26
C ASP A 104 16.85 -22.15 25.14
N TRP A 105 16.93 -21.24 24.18
CA TRP A 105 16.05 -21.23 23.02
C TRP A 105 16.14 -22.47 22.13
N LYS A 106 17.29 -23.18 22.20
CA LYS A 106 17.45 -24.42 21.44
C LYS A 106 16.53 -25.57 21.92
N THR A 107 15.98 -25.46 23.12
CA THR A 107 15.12 -26.49 23.71
C THR A 107 13.69 -25.98 24.01
N LYS A 108 13.47 -24.67 24.03
CA LYS A 108 12.19 -24.07 24.41
C LYS A 108 11.39 -23.63 23.19
N GLN A 109 10.11 -24.04 23.12
CA GLN A 109 9.18 -23.46 22.15
C GLN A 109 8.78 -22.03 22.57
N PRO A 110 8.49 -21.16 21.59
CA PRO A 110 8.48 -21.33 20.14
C PRO A 110 9.85 -21.16 19.46
N PHE A 111 10.88 -20.78 20.21
CA PHE A 111 12.21 -20.44 19.69
C PHE A 111 12.90 -21.64 19.04
N LYS A 112 12.73 -22.85 19.60
CA LYS A 112 13.25 -24.07 18.99
C LYS A 112 12.74 -24.23 17.57
N ALA A 113 11.43 -24.13 17.35
CA ALA A 113 10.83 -24.25 16.03
C ALA A 113 11.33 -23.17 15.06
N ALA A 114 11.55 -21.94 15.56
CA ALA A 114 12.12 -20.84 14.75
C ALA A 114 13.59 -21.11 14.36
N LEU A 115 14.40 -21.69 15.26
CA LEU A 115 15.79 -22.01 14.99
C LEU A 115 15.96 -23.19 14.03
N GLU A 116 15.02 -24.14 14.05
CA GLU A 116 15.00 -25.33 13.20
C GLU A 116 14.26 -25.10 11.86
N ASP A 117 13.74 -23.88 11.61
CA ASP A 117 12.87 -23.55 10.47
C ASP A 117 11.64 -24.47 10.34
N ASP A 118 11.16 -25.03 11.47
CA ASP A 118 10.00 -25.90 11.51
C ASP A 118 8.70 -25.08 11.42
N ARG A 119 8.33 -24.76 10.17
CA ARG A 119 7.11 -23.98 9.86
C ARG A 119 5.83 -24.66 10.36
N LYS A 120 5.79 -26.00 10.38
CA LYS A 120 4.62 -26.75 10.86
C LYS A 120 4.46 -26.61 12.38
N ALA A 121 5.55 -26.73 13.13
CA ALA A 121 5.54 -26.49 14.57
C ALA A 121 5.20 -25.02 14.89
N LEU A 122 5.78 -24.05 14.16
CA LEU A 122 5.44 -22.64 14.33
C LEU A 122 3.95 -22.36 14.11
N ALA A 123 3.37 -22.91 13.04
CA ALA A 123 1.96 -22.78 12.75
C ALA A 123 1.07 -23.42 13.85
N ALA A 124 1.47 -24.57 14.37
CA ALA A 124 0.75 -25.25 15.44
C ALA A 124 0.77 -24.50 16.79
N LEU A 125 1.77 -23.67 17.05
CA LEU A 125 1.86 -22.83 18.24
C LEU A 125 0.93 -21.61 18.19
N GLY A 126 0.43 -21.26 17.01
CA GLY A 126 -0.54 -20.21 16.80
C GLY A 126 -0.13 -18.83 17.33
N GLU A 127 -1.13 -17.99 17.59
CA GLU A 127 -0.94 -16.62 18.07
C GLU A 127 -0.08 -16.53 19.36
N PRO A 128 -0.25 -17.37 20.39
CA PRO A 128 0.58 -17.29 21.60
C PRO A 128 2.07 -17.52 21.34
N GLY A 129 2.43 -18.45 20.45
CA GLY A 129 3.82 -18.68 20.06
C GLY A 129 4.40 -17.49 19.29
N PHE A 130 3.62 -16.95 18.37
CA PHE A 130 4.01 -15.74 17.64
C PHE A 130 4.25 -14.55 18.57
N LEU A 131 3.35 -14.28 19.50
CA LEU A 131 3.50 -13.19 20.49
C LEU A 131 4.76 -13.34 21.36
N GLN A 132 5.14 -14.57 21.73
CA GLN A 132 6.39 -14.82 22.47
C GLN A 132 7.62 -14.46 21.62
N ILE A 133 7.64 -14.83 20.33
CA ILE A 133 8.73 -14.47 19.41
C ILE A 133 8.78 -12.94 19.26
N MET A 134 7.66 -12.29 19.03
CA MET A 134 7.61 -10.84 18.90
C MET A 134 8.08 -10.12 20.16
N ALA A 135 7.65 -10.56 21.34
CA ALA A 135 8.10 -10.00 22.61
C ALA A 135 9.61 -10.14 22.82
N ALA A 136 10.21 -11.25 22.39
CA ALA A 136 11.65 -11.48 22.53
C ALA A 136 12.50 -10.72 21.51
N THR A 137 11.98 -10.46 20.32
CA THR A 137 12.74 -9.93 19.19
C THR A 137 12.49 -8.44 18.90
N HIS A 138 11.36 -7.91 19.35
CA HIS A 138 10.88 -6.56 19.01
C HIS A 138 10.81 -5.60 20.19
N THR A 139 11.16 -6.02 21.40
CA THR A 139 11.02 -5.22 22.62
C THR A 139 12.31 -5.17 23.45
N GLY A 140 12.34 -4.32 24.49
CA GLY A 140 13.52 -4.16 25.34
C GLY A 140 14.64 -3.31 24.72
N MET A 141 14.30 -2.53 23.67
CA MET A 141 15.19 -1.61 22.97
C MET A 141 14.44 -0.34 22.62
N THR A 142 15.13 0.71 22.21
CA THR A 142 14.49 1.95 21.80
C THR A 142 13.82 1.82 20.42
N THR A 143 12.93 2.76 20.09
CA THR A 143 12.29 2.83 18.76
C THR A 143 13.34 3.01 17.66
N GLU A 144 14.38 3.82 17.90
CA GLU A 144 15.47 4.07 16.96
C GLU A 144 16.35 2.83 16.75
N GLU A 145 16.68 2.12 17.83
CA GLU A 145 17.45 0.86 17.75
C GLU A 145 16.66 -0.18 16.95
N PHE A 146 15.36 -0.30 17.18
CA PHE A 146 14.51 -1.21 16.42
C PHE A 146 14.42 -0.81 14.95
N ALA A 147 14.20 0.47 14.66
CA ALA A 147 14.15 0.97 13.28
C ALA A 147 15.46 0.68 12.52
N LYS A 148 16.62 0.87 13.19
CA LYS A 148 17.91 0.52 12.59
C LYS A 148 18.03 -0.98 12.29
N ILE A 149 17.61 -1.85 13.20
CA ILE A 149 17.62 -3.30 13.00
C ILE A 149 16.75 -3.70 11.81
N VAL A 150 15.55 -3.11 11.68
CA VAL A 150 14.66 -3.35 10.53
C VAL A 150 15.31 -2.86 9.24
N THR A 151 15.88 -1.66 9.24
CA THR A 151 16.56 -1.08 8.06
C THR A 151 17.71 -1.96 7.59
N ASP A 152 18.56 -2.40 8.51
CA ASP A 152 19.71 -3.25 8.18
C ASP A 152 19.27 -4.63 7.63
N TRP A 153 18.21 -5.21 8.20
CA TRP A 153 17.68 -6.50 7.76
C TRP A 153 17.02 -6.40 6.39
N ILE A 154 16.11 -5.46 6.18
CA ILE A 154 15.35 -5.33 4.92
C ILE A 154 16.26 -5.01 3.73
N ALA A 155 17.41 -4.37 3.97
CA ALA A 155 18.40 -4.08 2.94
C ALA A 155 19.07 -5.32 2.37
N THR A 156 19.12 -6.43 3.13
CA THR A 156 19.86 -7.64 2.77
C THR A 156 18.98 -8.87 2.62
N ALA A 157 17.82 -8.90 3.29
CA ALA A 157 16.91 -10.03 3.27
C ALA A 157 16.30 -10.24 1.88
N ARG A 158 16.22 -11.52 1.48
CA ARG A 158 15.73 -11.90 0.16
C ARG A 158 14.66 -12.97 0.25
N ASP A 159 13.66 -12.82 -0.60
CA ASP A 159 12.68 -13.88 -0.81
C ASP A 159 13.32 -15.11 -1.47
N PRO A 160 13.07 -16.31 -0.94
CA PRO A 160 13.73 -17.53 -1.42
C PRO A 160 13.24 -17.99 -2.81
N ARG A 161 12.00 -17.65 -3.20
CA ARG A 161 11.43 -18.04 -4.50
C ARG A 161 12.00 -17.19 -5.63
N PHE A 162 12.05 -15.87 -5.43
CA PHE A 162 12.46 -14.92 -6.46
C PHE A 162 13.94 -14.54 -6.37
N ASN A 163 14.61 -14.86 -5.25
CA ASN A 163 15.97 -14.41 -4.93
C ASN A 163 16.16 -12.89 -5.07
N ARG A 164 15.13 -12.13 -4.69
CA ARG A 164 15.09 -10.67 -4.72
C ARG A 164 14.88 -10.09 -3.31
N PRO A 165 15.32 -8.84 -3.06
CA PRO A 165 14.92 -8.15 -1.84
C PRO A 165 13.39 -8.19 -1.66
N TYR A 166 12.91 -8.33 -0.43
CA TYR A 166 11.46 -8.28 -0.17
C TYR A 166 10.83 -6.98 -0.65
N THR A 167 11.57 -5.87 -0.65
CA THR A 167 11.13 -4.58 -1.16
C THR A 167 10.96 -4.52 -2.69
N ASP A 168 11.43 -5.53 -3.44
CA ASP A 168 11.18 -5.66 -4.86
C ASP A 168 9.86 -6.43 -5.15
N LEU A 169 9.32 -7.16 -4.14
CA LEU A 169 8.10 -7.94 -4.28
C LEU A 169 6.84 -7.08 -4.05
N VAL A 170 6.93 -5.82 -4.38
CA VAL A 170 5.80 -4.88 -4.38
C VAL A 170 4.98 -5.04 -5.66
N TYR A 171 3.67 -4.89 -5.57
CA TYR A 171 2.82 -5.03 -6.74
C TYR A 171 2.87 -3.76 -7.59
N GLN A 172 3.39 -3.89 -8.80
CA GLN A 172 3.52 -2.78 -9.75
C GLN A 172 2.20 -2.05 -10.01
N PRO A 173 1.06 -2.74 -10.21
CA PRO A 173 -0.23 -2.07 -10.38
C PRO A 173 -0.64 -1.23 -9.17
N MET A 174 -0.28 -1.67 -7.96
CA MET A 174 -0.61 -0.93 -6.75
C MET A 174 0.31 0.29 -6.55
N LEU A 175 1.58 0.21 -6.96
CA LEU A 175 2.45 1.39 -6.99
C LEU A 175 1.91 2.47 -7.93
N GLU A 176 1.42 2.09 -9.11
CA GLU A 176 0.77 2.99 -10.06
C GLU A 176 -0.51 3.59 -9.47
N LEU A 177 -1.33 2.77 -8.81
CA LEU A 177 -2.54 3.23 -8.13
C LEU A 177 -2.24 4.25 -7.02
N LEU A 178 -1.23 3.98 -6.17
CA LEU A 178 -0.78 4.93 -5.16
C LEU A 178 -0.32 6.26 -5.77
N ALA A 179 0.45 6.21 -6.87
CA ALA A 179 0.91 7.41 -7.59
C ALA A 179 -0.27 8.17 -8.20
N TYR A 180 -1.20 7.46 -8.83
CA TYR A 180 -2.41 8.04 -9.43
C TYR A 180 -3.29 8.71 -8.37
N MET A 181 -3.51 8.07 -7.23
CA MET A 181 -4.26 8.65 -6.12
C MET A 181 -3.61 9.95 -5.62
N ARG A 182 -2.29 9.95 -5.37
CA ARG A 182 -1.57 11.15 -4.93
C ARG A 182 -1.60 12.28 -5.96
N ALA A 183 -1.45 11.95 -7.26
CA ALA A 183 -1.56 12.94 -8.34
C ALA A 183 -2.94 13.61 -8.39
N ASN A 184 -3.98 12.95 -7.86
CA ASN A 184 -5.34 13.47 -7.74
C ASN A 184 -5.66 14.01 -6.32
N GLY A 185 -4.63 14.29 -5.52
CA GLY A 185 -4.74 14.96 -4.22
C GLY A 185 -5.21 14.07 -3.08
N PHE A 186 -5.17 12.73 -3.22
CA PHE A 186 -5.43 11.83 -2.10
C PHE A 186 -4.21 11.71 -1.20
N LYS A 187 -4.43 11.70 0.10
CA LYS A 187 -3.46 11.21 1.09
C LYS A 187 -3.58 9.69 1.15
N THR A 188 -2.47 8.99 0.90
CA THR A 188 -2.42 7.52 0.88
C THR A 188 -1.85 7.01 2.20
N PHE A 189 -2.57 6.14 2.89
CA PHE A 189 -2.18 5.57 4.17
C PHE A 189 -2.05 4.05 4.06
N ILE A 190 -1.05 3.49 4.75
CA ILE A 190 -1.06 2.06 5.08
C ILE A 190 -1.91 1.87 6.35
N VAL A 191 -2.76 0.83 6.35
CA VAL A 191 -3.54 0.38 7.52
C VAL A 191 -3.41 -1.13 7.59
N SER A 192 -2.51 -1.65 8.43
CA SER A 192 -2.04 -3.03 8.39
C SER A 192 -2.02 -3.72 9.75
N GLY A 193 -2.33 -5.01 9.77
CA GLY A 193 -2.11 -5.87 10.94
C GLY A 193 -0.65 -6.00 11.36
N GLY A 194 0.28 -5.69 10.46
CA GLY A 194 1.72 -5.63 10.71
C GLY A 194 2.13 -4.54 11.71
N GLY A 195 3.35 -4.67 12.25
CA GLY A 195 3.89 -3.72 13.21
C GLY A 195 4.21 -2.37 12.60
N ILE A 196 3.68 -1.29 13.17
CA ILE A 196 3.87 0.07 12.68
C ILE A 196 5.37 0.44 12.59
N GLU A 197 6.17 0.09 13.60
CA GLU A 197 7.61 0.38 13.61
C GLU A 197 8.43 -0.55 12.71
N PHE A 198 7.85 -1.69 12.27
CA PHE A 198 8.47 -2.52 11.25
C PHE A 198 8.30 -1.89 9.85
N MET A 199 7.16 -1.28 9.57
CA MET A 199 6.85 -0.72 8.25
C MET A 199 7.48 0.67 8.03
N ARG A 200 7.43 1.55 9.01
CA ARG A 200 7.90 2.95 8.92
C ARG A 200 9.31 3.14 8.34
N PRO A 201 10.32 2.31 8.68
CA PRO A 201 11.69 2.50 8.20
C PRO A 201 11.88 2.40 6.69
N TRP A 202 10.96 1.75 5.97
CA TRP A 202 11.12 1.47 4.54
C TRP A 202 9.92 1.90 3.67
N ALA A 203 8.73 2.13 4.25
CA ALA A 203 7.51 2.41 3.50
C ALA A 203 7.62 3.66 2.60
N GLU A 204 8.26 4.72 3.06
CA GLU A 204 8.43 5.94 2.26
C GLU A 204 9.27 5.70 1.02
N LYS A 205 10.40 5.01 1.17
CA LYS A 205 11.28 4.67 0.04
C LYS A 205 10.61 3.76 -0.98
N VAL A 206 9.77 2.83 -0.52
CA VAL A 206 9.17 1.78 -1.36
C VAL A 206 7.87 2.24 -2.00
N TYR A 207 7.00 2.89 -1.23
CA TYR A 207 5.64 3.27 -1.68
C TYR A 207 5.45 4.78 -1.86
N GLY A 208 6.38 5.60 -1.39
CA GLY A 208 6.17 7.05 -1.27
C GLY A 208 5.13 7.39 -0.19
N ILE A 209 4.95 6.53 0.81
CA ILE A 209 4.06 6.75 1.97
C ILE A 209 4.93 7.08 3.17
N PRO A 210 4.92 8.33 3.67
CA PRO A 210 5.77 8.75 4.76
C PRO A 210 5.37 8.10 6.10
N PRO A 211 6.27 8.03 7.10
CA PRO A 211 6.06 7.29 8.34
C PRO A 211 4.82 7.72 9.14
N GLU A 212 4.42 8.99 9.07
CA GLU A 212 3.19 9.49 9.72
C GLU A 212 1.90 9.03 9.02
N GLN A 213 1.99 8.47 7.81
CA GLN A 213 0.87 7.89 7.08
C GLN A 213 0.85 6.36 7.16
N VAL A 214 1.63 5.77 8.07
CA VAL A 214 1.62 4.34 8.37
C VAL A 214 0.86 4.10 9.67
N VAL A 215 -0.25 3.37 9.60
CA VAL A 215 -1.04 2.86 10.72
C VAL A 215 -0.80 1.36 10.80
N GLY A 216 -0.62 0.83 12.01
CA GLY A 216 -0.35 -0.59 12.21
C GLY A 216 -0.42 -0.99 13.67
N SER A 217 -0.27 -2.28 13.94
CA SER A 217 -0.20 -2.79 15.30
C SER A 217 1.02 -2.24 16.04
N SER A 218 0.87 -1.92 17.32
CA SER A 218 1.93 -1.29 18.11
C SER A 218 2.19 -2.00 19.45
N ALA A 219 3.46 -2.00 19.86
CA ALA A 219 3.84 -2.26 21.24
C ALA A 219 3.76 -0.97 22.05
N MET A 220 3.50 -1.08 23.35
CA MET A 220 3.61 0.06 24.26
C MET A 220 5.02 0.65 24.21
N THR A 221 5.10 1.97 24.21
CA THR A 221 6.36 2.71 24.34
C THR A 221 6.34 3.48 25.66
N LYS A 222 7.51 3.58 26.29
CA LYS A 222 7.72 4.32 27.52
C LYS A 222 8.80 5.36 27.33
N TYR A 223 8.47 6.61 27.61
CA TYR A 223 9.48 7.66 27.72
C TYR A 223 10.48 7.35 28.84
N GLN A 224 11.75 7.44 28.53
CA GLN A 224 12.83 7.23 29.49
C GLN A 224 13.97 8.21 29.25
N MET A 225 14.47 8.82 30.32
CA MET A 225 15.71 9.58 30.27
C MET A 225 16.88 8.63 30.50
N ARG A 226 17.81 8.61 29.57
CA ARG A 226 19.05 7.82 29.71
C ARG A 226 20.02 8.52 30.69
N PRO A 227 21.00 7.77 31.25
CA PRO A 227 22.02 8.38 32.15
C PRO A 227 22.85 9.47 31.50
N ASP A 228 23.00 9.44 30.16
CA ASP A 228 23.68 10.46 29.37
C ASP A 228 22.82 11.72 29.10
N GLY A 229 21.60 11.78 29.65
CA GLY A 229 20.69 12.90 29.49
C GLY A 229 19.89 12.89 28.16
N ILE A 230 19.98 11.81 27.36
CA ILE A 230 19.24 11.68 26.10
C ILE A 230 17.90 11.03 26.36
N PRO A 231 16.76 11.67 25.98
CA PRO A 231 15.44 11.06 26.07
C PRO A 231 15.23 10.03 24.97
N VAL A 232 14.62 8.90 25.29
CA VAL A 232 14.29 7.82 24.35
C VAL A 232 12.90 7.28 24.58
N LEU A 233 12.34 6.59 23.59
CA LEU A 233 11.16 5.77 23.71
C LEU A 233 11.56 4.29 23.75
N LEU A 234 11.39 3.65 24.91
CA LEU A 234 11.65 2.24 25.10
C LEU A 234 10.43 1.42 24.70
N ARG A 235 10.62 0.39 23.87
CA ARG A 235 9.56 -0.56 23.47
C ARG A 235 9.37 -1.62 24.57
N GLU A 236 8.16 -1.65 25.13
CA GLU A 236 7.80 -2.58 26.20
C GLU A 236 7.23 -3.90 25.66
N ARG A 237 7.27 -4.97 26.51
CA ARG A 237 6.73 -6.31 26.18
C ARG A 237 5.20 -6.38 26.27
N LYS A 238 4.53 -5.34 25.88
CA LYS A 238 3.07 -5.24 25.95
C LYS A 238 2.55 -4.69 24.63
N ILE A 239 1.55 -5.37 24.05
CA ILE A 239 0.83 -4.85 22.89
C ILE A 239 -0.05 -3.69 23.38
N GLU A 240 0.04 -2.56 22.66
CA GLU A 240 -0.81 -1.41 22.88
C GLU A 240 -2.06 -1.45 22.02
N PHE A 241 -1.87 -1.82 20.75
CA PHE A 241 -2.93 -1.81 19.75
C PHE A 241 -2.73 -2.90 18.70
N VAL A 242 -3.82 -3.54 18.28
CA VAL A 242 -3.84 -4.51 17.18
C VAL A 242 -4.68 -3.95 16.04
N ASP A 243 -4.05 -3.65 14.90
CA ASP A 243 -4.67 -3.01 13.73
C ASP A 243 -5.14 -4.06 12.71
N ASP A 244 -5.91 -5.03 13.18
CA ASP A 244 -6.47 -6.10 12.36
C ASP A 244 -7.99 -6.18 12.54
N LYS A 245 -8.73 -6.54 11.51
CA LYS A 245 -10.21 -6.64 11.53
C LYS A 245 -10.85 -5.36 12.06
N ALA A 246 -11.61 -5.43 13.16
CA ALA A 246 -12.22 -4.27 13.82
C ALA A 246 -11.19 -3.22 14.28
N GLY A 247 -9.96 -3.63 14.54
CA GLY A 247 -8.87 -2.71 14.85
C GLY A 247 -8.57 -1.72 13.73
N LYS A 248 -8.68 -2.13 12.44
CA LYS A 248 -8.40 -1.23 11.32
C LYS A 248 -9.28 0.04 11.30
N PRO A 249 -10.62 -0.01 11.37
CA PRO A 249 -11.42 1.20 11.49
C PRO A 249 -11.15 1.98 12.79
N GLU A 250 -10.82 1.31 13.89
CA GLU A 250 -10.42 1.97 15.15
C GLU A 250 -9.10 2.72 14.98
N GLY A 251 -8.09 2.10 14.33
CA GLY A 251 -6.82 2.72 13.99
C GLY A 251 -6.97 3.91 13.04
N ILE A 252 -7.81 3.79 12.01
CA ILE A 252 -8.14 4.89 11.11
C ILE A 252 -8.74 6.06 11.91
N ASN A 253 -9.69 5.79 12.78
CA ASN A 253 -10.29 6.84 13.62
C ASN A 253 -9.26 7.49 14.54
N ARG A 254 -8.39 6.70 15.18
CA ARG A 254 -7.40 7.14 16.16
C ARG A 254 -6.26 7.95 15.53
N PHE A 255 -5.74 7.51 14.39
CA PHE A 255 -4.50 8.04 13.80
C PHE A 255 -4.71 8.93 12.58
N ILE A 256 -5.80 8.72 11.83
CA ILE A 256 -6.12 9.53 10.64
C ILE A 256 -7.22 10.55 10.97
N GLY A 257 -8.19 10.19 11.82
CA GLY A 257 -9.29 11.06 12.26
C GLY A 257 -10.35 11.34 11.18
N ARG A 258 -10.26 10.68 10.03
CA ARG A 258 -11.21 10.81 8.91
C ARG A 258 -11.55 9.46 8.32
N ARG A 259 -12.82 9.26 7.97
CA ARG A 259 -13.26 8.06 7.26
C ARG A 259 -12.72 8.09 5.83
N PRO A 260 -12.13 6.97 5.33
CA PRO A 260 -11.60 6.92 3.98
C PRO A 260 -12.69 7.12 2.91
N VAL A 261 -12.29 7.67 1.78
CA VAL A 261 -13.10 7.75 0.54
C VAL A 261 -12.81 6.53 -0.34
N PHE A 262 -11.62 5.98 -0.19
CA PHE A 262 -11.10 4.88 -0.98
C PHE A 262 -10.37 3.91 -0.05
N ALA A 263 -10.63 2.61 -0.15
CA ALA A 263 -9.95 1.60 0.64
C ALA A 263 -9.66 0.34 -0.20
N PHE A 264 -8.49 -0.27 0.02
CA PHE A 264 -8.06 -1.49 -0.64
C PHE A 264 -7.49 -2.49 0.38
N GLY A 265 -7.85 -3.76 0.22
CA GLY A 265 -7.35 -4.89 1.00
C GLY A 265 -7.30 -6.16 0.18
N ASN A 266 -7.01 -7.31 0.81
CA ASN A 266 -6.95 -8.61 0.13
C ASN A 266 -7.50 -9.77 0.97
N SER A 267 -7.82 -9.55 2.24
CA SER A 267 -8.12 -10.64 3.19
C SER A 267 -9.32 -10.35 4.09
N ASP A 268 -9.72 -11.35 4.88
CA ASP A 268 -10.73 -11.19 5.92
C ASP A 268 -10.32 -10.19 7.01
N GLY A 269 -9.04 -9.89 7.14
CA GLY A 269 -8.52 -8.84 8.03
C GLY A 269 -8.92 -7.42 7.62
N ASP A 270 -9.31 -7.23 6.35
CA ASP A 270 -9.65 -5.93 5.77
C ASP A 270 -11.15 -5.63 5.75
N LYS A 271 -11.95 -6.66 5.99
CA LYS A 271 -13.40 -6.60 5.84
C LYS A 271 -14.01 -5.39 6.55
N GLU A 272 -13.67 -5.18 7.80
CA GLU A 272 -14.21 -4.09 8.62
C GLU A 272 -13.70 -2.71 8.17
N MET A 273 -12.47 -2.60 7.63
CA MET A 273 -11.98 -1.37 7.01
C MET A 273 -12.80 -1.01 5.77
N LEU A 274 -13.07 -2.00 4.91
CA LEU A 274 -13.89 -1.83 3.71
C LEU A 274 -15.34 -1.50 4.05
N GLU A 275 -15.95 -2.18 5.03
CA GLU A 275 -17.29 -1.90 5.54
C GLU A 275 -17.37 -0.48 6.13
N TRP A 276 -16.37 -0.08 6.91
CA TRP A 276 -16.28 1.26 7.49
C TRP A 276 -16.21 2.32 6.40
N THR A 277 -15.41 2.10 5.36
CA THR A 277 -15.32 3.00 4.21
C THR A 277 -16.66 3.09 3.48
N ALA A 278 -17.29 1.95 3.18
CA ALA A 278 -18.56 1.86 2.48
C ALA A 278 -19.71 2.56 3.20
N ALA A 279 -19.69 2.59 4.53
CA ALA A 279 -20.72 3.23 5.36
C ALA A 279 -20.57 4.78 5.42
N GLY A 280 -19.60 5.37 4.72
CA GLY A 280 -19.47 6.82 4.60
C GLY A 280 -20.55 7.42 3.69
N SER A 281 -20.83 8.73 3.85
CA SER A 281 -21.70 9.47 2.95
C SER A 281 -21.00 9.79 1.64
N GLY A 282 -21.77 9.90 0.53
CA GLY A 282 -21.27 10.19 -0.82
C GLY A 282 -20.56 8.99 -1.47
N ALA A 283 -19.87 9.26 -2.57
CA ALA A 283 -19.19 8.21 -3.33
C ALA A 283 -18.02 7.59 -2.53
N ARG A 284 -17.95 6.28 -2.54
CA ARG A 284 -16.89 5.49 -1.87
C ARG A 284 -16.41 4.38 -2.79
N PHE A 285 -15.15 4.01 -2.65
CA PHE A 285 -14.55 2.90 -3.40
C PHE A 285 -13.97 1.87 -2.44
N MET A 286 -14.35 0.62 -2.63
CA MET A 286 -13.82 -0.52 -1.91
C MET A 286 -13.25 -1.51 -2.92
N GLY A 287 -11.95 -1.78 -2.83
CA GLY A 287 -11.23 -2.74 -3.65
C GLY A 287 -10.73 -3.92 -2.84
N LEU A 288 -10.71 -5.10 -3.46
CA LEU A 288 -10.24 -6.33 -2.84
C LEU A 288 -9.40 -7.11 -3.84
N VAL A 289 -8.12 -7.34 -3.53
CA VAL A 289 -7.23 -8.16 -4.36
C VAL A 289 -7.53 -9.63 -4.11
N HIS A 290 -7.85 -10.38 -5.15
CA HIS A 290 -7.95 -11.83 -5.16
C HIS A 290 -6.74 -12.42 -5.87
N HIS A 291 -5.94 -13.18 -5.14
CA HIS A 291 -4.72 -13.80 -5.60
C HIS A 291 -5.01 -15.05 -6.41
N THR A 292 -4.95 -14.94 -7.74
CA THR A 292 -5.34 -16.00 -8.69
C THR A 292 -4.18 -16.46 -9.58
N ASP A 293 -2.98 -15.87 -9.44
CA ASP A 293 -1.84 -16.13 -10.33
C ASP A 293 -0.74 -16.95 -9.67
N ALA A 294 -0.87 -18.26 -9.70
CA ALA A 294 0.14 -19.18 -9.16
C ALA A 294 1.47 -19.18 -9.93
N VAL A 295 1.51 -18.60 -11.14
CA VAL A 295 2.71 -18.57 -11.99
C VAL A 295 3.60 -17.38 -11.65
N ARG A 296 3.02 -16.16 -11.70
CA ARG A 296 3.77 -14.93 -11.45
C ARG A 296 3.91 -14.62 -9.94
N GLU A 297 2.91 -15.08 -9.13
CA GLU A 297 2.85 -14.89 -7.69
C GLU A 297 2.37 -16.20 -7.03
N TRP A 298 1.44 -16.19 -6.11
CA TRP A 298 0.75 -17.35 -5.51
C TRP A 298 -0.76 -17.25 -5.77
N ALA A 299 -1.42 -18.40 -5.88
CA ALA A 299 -2.88 -18.44 -5.90
C ALA A 299 -3.39 -18.98 -4.55
N TYR A 300 -4.20 -18.19 -3.87
CA TYR A 300 -4.76 -18.54 -2.58
C TYR A 300 -6.02 -17.71 -2.29
N ASP A 301 -6.90 -18.27 -1.44
CA ASP A 301 -8.16 -17.64 -1.04
C ASP A 301 -8.69 -18.23 0.29
N ARG A 302 -9.89 -18.83 0.28
CA ARG A 302 -10.69 -19.26 1.44
C ARG A 302 -9.97 -20.16 2.44
N ASN A 303 -9.07 -21.01 2.00
CA ASN A 303 -8.40 -22.02 2.81
C ASN A 303 -6.95 -21.66 3.18
N SER A 304 -6.50 -20.48 2.79
CA SER A 304 -5.13 -20.05 3.09
C SER A 304 -4.96 -19.74 4.58
N PRO A 305 -3.87 -20.20 5.21
CA PRO A 305 -3.52 -19.78 6.56
C PRO A 305 -2.92 -18.37 6.62
N VAL A 306 -2.45 -17.83 5.48
CA VAL A 306 -1.89 -16.49 5.30
C VAL A 306 -2.74 -15.78 4.26
N GLY A 307 -3.21 -14.58 4.54
CA GLY A 307 -4.02 -13.81 3.60
C GLY A 307 -5.37 -14.46 3.26
N ARG A 308 -6.02 -15.08 4.23
CA ARG A 308 -7.31 -15.76 4.01
C ARG A 308 -8.36 -14.80 3.48
N LEU A 309 -8.91 -15.11 2.31
CA LEU A 309 -9.98 -14.37 1.66
C LEU A 309 -11.24 -15.25 1.56
N ASP A 310 -12.14 -15.11 2.50
CA ASP A 310 -13.37 -15.90 2.61
C ASP A 310 -14.60 -14.99 2.82
N LYS A 311 -14.77 -14.49 4.05
CA LYS A 311 -15.90 -13.63 4.43
C LYS A 311 -15.87 -12.26 3.74
N ALA A 312 -14.68 -11.68 3.57
CA ALA A 312 -14.51 -10.41 2.87
C ALA A 312 -14.89 -10.56 1.39
N TRP A 313 -14.60 -11.71 0.77
CA TRP A 313 -15.02 -12.00 -0.60
C TRP A 313 -16.54 -12.10 -0.73
N ASP A 314 -17.18 -12.88 0.13
CA ASP A 314 -18.64 -12.99 0.13
C ASP A 314 -19.31 -11.62 0.32
N GLU A 315 -18.77 -10.80 1.21
CA GLU A 315 -19.27 -9.45 1.45
C GLU A 315 -19.05 -8.53 0.23
N ALA A 316 -17.87 -8.62 -0.42
CA ALA A 316 -17.58 -7.86 -1.63
C ALA A 316 -18.57 -8.19 -2.76
N VAL A 317 -18.82 -9.47 -2.98
CA VAL A 317 -19.82 -9.93 -3.98
C VAL A 317 -21.22 -9.42 -3.62
N ARG A 318 -21.63 -9.57 -2.37
CA ARG A 318 -22.95 -9.15 -1.88
C ARG A 318 -23.19 -7.65 -2.03
N ARG A 319 -22.14 -6.83 -1.80
CA ARG A 319 -22.23 -5.35 -1.86
C ARG A 319 -21.80 -4.75 -3.19
N GLY A 320 -21.34 -5.55 -4.14
CA GLY A 320 -20.84 -5.06 -5.42
C GLY A 320 -19.54 -4.27 -5.30
N TRP A 321 -18.65 -4.63 -4.35
CA TRP A 321 -17.30 -4.06 -4.26
C TRP A 321 -16.45 -4.53 -5.43
N THR A 322 -15.41 -3.78 -5.77
CA THR A 322 -14.50 -4.13 -6.84
C THR A 322 -13.56 -5.24 -6.39
N VAL A 323 -13.69 -6.44 -6.99
CA VAL A 323 -12.75 -7.55 -6.77
C VAL A 323 -11.80 -7.62 -7.95
N VAL A 324 -10.51 -7.48 -7.65
CA VAL A 324 -9.40 -7.56 -8.62
C VAL A 324 -8.95 -9.00 -8.73
N ASP A 325 -9.11 -9.62 -9.88
CA ASP A 325 -8.50 -10.91 -10.20
C ASP A 325 -7.07 -10.66 -10.69
N MET A 326 -6.08 -11.02 -9.86
CA MET A 326 -4.67 -10.71 -10.14
C MET A 326 -4.23 -11.21 -11.51
N LYS A 327 -4.61 -12.41 -11.89
CA LYS A 327 -4.20 -13.02 -13.18
C LYS A 327 -4.84 -12.34 -14.38
N ARG A 328 -6.10 -11.94 -14.27
CA ARG A 328 -6.87 -11.36 -15.36
C ARG A 328 -6.68 -9.85 -15.47
N ASP A 329 -6.69 -9.15 -14.32
CA ASP A 329 -6.79 -7.71 -14.28
C ASP A 329 -5.42 -7.00 -14.23
N TRP A 330 -4.34 -7.72 -13.92
CA TRP A 330 -2.98 -7.19 -13.90
C TRP A 330 -2.14 -7.69 -15.08
N LYS A 331 -1.60 -6.77 -15.84
CA LYS A 331 -0.69 -7.03 -16.95
C LYS A 331 0.69 -7.41 -16.43
N LYS A 332 1.18 -6.72 -15.41
CA LYS A 332 2.38 -7.04 -14.62
C LYS A 332 1.97 -7.26 -13.16
N VAL A 333 2.66 -8.14 -12.43
CA VAL A 333 2.50 -8.28 -10.99
C VAL A 333 3.59 -7.49 -10.28
N PHE A 334 4.85 -7.75 -10.61
CA PHE A 334 5.99 -7.11 -9.99
C PHE A 334 6.70 -6.12 -10.94
N PRO A 335 7.47 -5.13 -10.42
CA PRO A 335 8.24 -4.22 -11.26
C PRO A 335 9.24 -4.92 -12.20
N PHE A 336 9.72 -6.10 -11.80
CA PHE A 336 10.69 -6.89 -12.56
C PHE A 336 10.07 -7.87 -13.56
N ASP A 337 8.76 -7.98 -13.62
CA ASP A 337 8.09 -8.76 -14.66
C ASP A 337 8.35 -8.14 -16.02
N PRO A 338 8.48 -8.96 -17.10
CA PRO A 338 8.74 -8.48 -18.44
C PRO A 338 7.69 -7.51 -18.98
#